data_f884dd37000da8507b78ff50986dd4a9
#
_entry.id   f884dd37000da8507b78ff50986dd4a9
#
_cell.length_a   1.000
_cell.length_b   1.000
_cell.length_c   1.000
_cell.angle_alpha   90.00
_cell.angle_beta   90.00
_cell.angle_gamma   90.00
#
_symmetry.space_group_name_H-M   'P 1'
#
loop_
_entity.id
_entity.type
_entity.pdbx_description
1 polymer ?
#
loop_
_entity_poly.entity_id
_entity_poly.type
_entity_poly.pdbx_seq_one_letter_code
_entity_poly.pdbx_strand_id
1 'polypeptide(L)'
;MKGAMRGDALCLFRVAVCFAEGYGTKPDIPRALRLYRQAADAGSALACRQLGEMYAAGIHVHREIRRALTWFLRAYELGDQGEKRAAAIGMLGVVQAYIDTPRYEEVEELLHSFLEKLYAAGDTSCLFALADIERRRGRMDLYLKDLEMGMQAGHDSCRERWVQYYMNEVVTELRVLEPIFDELAERRGERKFFDDYLAHTRHAASCCEKAAKAGSPEAWALLAYLYLYHGADIGKRNADFLEAAANGRNARIMDMDLFLWTYFAGPSGEEQGELHHENPLKAFRFAQKMAKKRNEDFYEVLADYYRRGYGTEPNPQMAERYLDKAAKVKEKGKRK
;
A
#
# COMPACT_ATOMS: atom_id res chain seq x y z
N MET A 1 46.19 -24.09 3.98
CA MET A 1 46.51 -24.63 5.29
C MET A 1 47.52 -23.80 6.12
N LYS A 2 48.67 -23.33 5.56
CA LYS A 2 49.66 -22.55 6.35
C LYS A 2 49.10 -21.26 6.97
N GLY A 3 48.20 -20.54 6.33
CA GLY A 3 47.51 -19.35 6.88
C GLY A 3 46.54 -19.69 8.00
N ALA A 4 45.76 -20.76 7.85
CA ALA A 4 44.85 -21.24 8.88
C ALA A 4 45.58 -21.70 10.15
N MET A 5 46.78 -22.25 10.00
CA MET A 5 47.62 -22.58 11.14
C MET A 5 48.19 -21.35 11.89
N ARG A 6 48.19 -20.19 11.25
CA ARG A 6 48.54 -18.88 11.84
C ARG A 6 47.36 -18.11 12.40
N GLY A 7 46.14 -18.67 12.36
CA GLY A 7 44.96 -18.02 12.87
C GLY A 7 44.38 -16.94 11.96
N ASP A 8 44.77 -16.89 10.69
CA ASP A 8 44.21 -15.97 9.70
C ASP A 8 42.72 -16.27 9.48
N ALA A 9 41.86 -15.32 9.79
CA ALA A 9 40.42 -15.45 9.78
C ALA A 9 39.87 -15.88 8.39
N LEU A 10 40.38 -15.31 7.30
CA LEU A 10 39.97 -15.64 5.94
C LEU A 10 40.44 -17.03 5.52
N CYS A 11 41.69 -17.41 5.92
CA CYS A 11 42.19 -18.72 5.63
C CYS A 11 41.41 -19.80 6.39
N LEU A 12 41.07 -19.56 7.66
CA LEU A 12 40.24 -20.46 8.47
C LEU A 12 38.87 -20.64 7.82
N PHE A 13 38.22 -19.55 7.39
CA PHE A 13 36.94 -19.60 6.69
C PHE A 13 37.01 -20.45 5.42
N ARG A 14 38.00 -20.19 4.56
CA ARG A 14 38.15 -20.96 3.31
C ARG A 14 38.38 -22.45 3.53
N VAL A 15 39.18 -22.80 4.55
CA VAL A 15 39.41 -24.19 4.92
C VAL A 15 38.13 -24.82 5.47
N ALA A 16 37.33 -24.05 6.23
CA ALA A 16 36.02 -24.52 6.71
C ALA A 16 35.09 -24.85 5.53
N VAL A 17 35.02 -23.99 4.50
CA VAL A 17 34.26 -24.25 3.27
C VAL A 17 34.74 -25.52 2.56
N CYS A 18 36.07 -25.74 2.46
CA CYS A 18 36.58 -26.96 1.86
C CYS A 18 36.14 -28.23 2.58
N PHE A 19 36.06 -28.22 3.94
CA PHE A 19 35.55 -29.36 4.69
C PHE A 19 34.00 -29.45 4.64
N ALA A 20 33.28 -28.37 4.52
CA ALA A 20 31.84 -28.38 4.37
C ALA A 20 31.40 -28.99 3.02
N GLU A 21 32.01 -28.52 1.93
CA GLU A 21 31.66 -28.88 0.57
C GLU A 21 32.45 -30.07 0.01
N GLY A 22 33.51 -30.49 0.69
CA GLY A 22 34.38 -31.57 0.23
C GLY A 22 35.35 -31.17 -0.87
N TYR A 23 35.71 -29.88 -0.98
CA TYR A 23 36.68 -29.42 -1.97
C TYR A 23 38.11 -29.88 -1.63
N GLY A 24 38.63 -30.85 -2.41
CA GLY A 24 39.95 -31.41 -2.20
C GLY A 24 40.09 -32.33 -0.96
N THR A 25 38.99 -32.65 -0.30
CA THR A 25 38.93 -33.55 0.86
C THR A 25 37.53 -34.19 0.91
N LYS A 26 37.36 -35.20 1.78
CA LYS A 26 36.02 -35.70 2.09
C LYS A 26 35.30 -34.67 2.97
N PRO A 27 33.95 -34.47 2.76
CA PRO A 27 33.16 -33.64 3.65
C PRO A 27 33.30 -34.03 5.11
N ASP A 28 33.55 -33.06 5.98
CA ASP A 28 33.62 -33.21 7.43
C ASP A 28 32.96 -32.03 8.11
N ILE A 29 31.65 -32.13 8.29
CA ILE A 29 30.82 -31.06 8.84
C ILE A 29 31.19 -30.67 10.27
N PRO A 30 31.47 -31.65 11.20
CA PRO A 30 31.94 -31.30 12.54
C PRO A 30 33.24 -30.48 12.57
N ARG A 31 34.14 -30.79 11.65
CA ARG A 31 35.39 -30.05 11.47
C ARG A 31 35.16 -28.67 10.83
N ALA A 32 34.30 -28.59 9.82
CA ALA A 32 33.93 -27.33 9.19
C ALA A 32 33.32 -26.36 10.21
N LEU A 33 32.39 -26.82 11.05
CA LEU A 33 31.77 -26.01 12.12
C LEU A 33 32.77 -25.47 13.13
N ARG A 34 33.74 -26.30 13.55
CA ARG A 34 34.81 -25.82 14.45
C ARG A 34 35.65 -24.73 13.80
N LEU A 35 35.98 -24.89 12.51
CA LEU A 35 36.77 -23.92 11.76
C LEU A 35 35.96 -22.62 11.49
N TYR A 36 34.68 -22.71 11.18
CA TYR A 36 33.82 -21.51 11.06
C TYR A 36 33.77 -20.72 12.36
N ARG A 37 33.66 -21.41 13.54
CA ARG A 37 33.69 -20.72 14.84
C ARG A 37 35.04 -20.07 15.09
N GLN A 38 36.14 -20.77 14.82
CA GLN A 38 37.49 -20.21 14.97
C GLN A 38 37.71 -19.00 14.03
N ALA A 39 37.22 -19.08 12.80
CA ALA A 39 37.27 -17.95 11.85
C ALA A 39 36.44 -16.74 12.34
N ALA A 40 35.26 -17.01 12.89
CA ALA A 40 34.39 -15.99 13.48
C ALA A 40 35.02 -15.33 14.71
N ASP A 41 35.66 -16.11 15.56
CA ASP A 41 36.39 -15.62 16.74
C ASP A 41 37.64 -14.82 16.34
N ALA A 42 38.25 -15.16 15.21
CA ALA A 42 39.34 -14.39 14.60
C ALA A 42 38.86 -13.15 13.81
N GLY A 43 37.56 -12.82 13.84
CA GLY A 43 37.01 -11.62 13.25
C GLY A 43 36.50 -11.75 11.81
N SER A 44 36.26 -12.98 11.31
CA SER A 44 35.70 -13.17 9.96
C SER A 44 34.19 -12.90 9.94
N ALA A 45 33.77 -11.80 9.32
CA ALA A 45 32.37 -11.50 9.06
C ALA A 45 31.69 -12.58 8.21
N LEU A 46 32.39 -13.09 7.18
CA LEU A 46 31.94 -14.21 6.33
C LEU A 46 31.60 -15.45 7.16
N ALA A 47 32.46 -15.82 8.12
CA ALA A 47 32.21 -16.97 8.98
C ALA A 47 31.03 -16.73 9.92
N CYS A 48 30.88 -15.53 10.47
CA CYS A 48 29.74 -15.15 11.27
C CYS A 48 28.44 -15.27 10.47
N ARG A 49 28.39 -14.72 9.25
CA ARG A 49 27.21 -14.82 8.38
C ARG A 49 26.87 -16.28 8.05
N GLN A 50 27.88 -17.08 7.68
CA GLN A 50 27.67 -18.50 7.39
C GLN A 50 27.09 -19.27 8.59
N LEU A 51 27.59 -19.01 9.81
CA LEU A 51 27.02 -19.58 11.03
C LEU A 51 25.58 -19.10 11.24
N GLY A 52 25.29 -17.82 10.99
CA GLY A 52 23.94 -17.26 11.04
C GLY A 52 22.98 -18.02 10.14
N GLU A 53 23.34 -18.22 8.87
CA GLU A 53 22.57 -18.97 7.87
C GLU A 53 22.35 -20.42 8.30
N MET A 54 23.39 -21.08 8.81
CA MET A 54 23.27 -22.46 9.27
C MET A 54 22.30 -22.61 10.47
N TYR A 55 22.35 -21.71 11.44
CA TYR A 55 21.43 -21.73 12.58
C TYR A 55 20.02 -21.29 12.19
N ALA A 56 19.86 -20.38 11.23
CA ALA A 56 18.57 -19.96 10.73
C ALA A 56 17.84 -21.06 9.96
N ALA A 57 18.56 -21.76 9.09
CA ALA A 57 18.01 -22.83 8.27
C ALA A 57 17.97 -24.20 8.99
N GLY A 58 18.75 -24.37 10.06
CA GLY A 58 18.93 -25.68 10.72
C GLY A 58 19.78 -26.65 9.90
N ILE A 59 20.68 -26.13 9.03
CA ILE A 59 21.56 -26.95 8.21
C ILE A 59 22.78 -27.37 9.02
N HIS A 60 22.93 -28.67 9.23
CA HIS A 60 24.02 -29.29 10.00
C HIS A 60 24.08 -28.91 11.50
N VAL A 61 23.17 -28.09 11.98
CA VAL A 61 23.00 -27.68 13.37
C VAL A 61 21.51 -27.63 13.72
N HIS A 62 21.20 -27.72 15.01
CA HIS A 62 19.84 -27.47 15.46
C HIS A 62 19.47 -26.02 15.12
N ARG A 63 18.26 -25.83 14.57
CA ARG A 63 17.70 -24.53 14.24
C ARG A 63 17.50 -23.72 15.51
N GLU A 64 18.24 -22.63 15.66
CA GLU A 64 18.18 -21.73 16.81
C GLU A 64 18.19 -20.28 16.35
N ILE A 65 17.03 -19.64 16.41
CA ILE A 65 16.82 -18.27 15.90
C ILE A 65 17.71 -17.26 16.63
N ARG A 66 17.74 -17.32 17.96
CA ARG A 66 18.53 -16.39 18.77
C ARG A 66 20.02 -16.46 18.41
N ARG A 67 20.56 -17.66 18.20
CA ARG A 67 21.95 -17.83 17.75
C ARG A 67 22.15 -17.32 16.33
N ALA A 68 21.22 -17.59 15.43
CA ALA A 68 21.31 -17.08 14.07
C ALA A 68 21.41 -15.55 14.06
N LEU A 69 20.51 -14.87 14.77
CA LEU A 69 20.51 -13.41 14.89
C LEU A 69 21.78 -12.85 15.53
N THR A 70 22.28 -13.50 16.59
CA THR A 70 23.55 -13.10 17.23
C THR A 70 24.73 -13.19 16.25
N TRP A 71 24.78 -14.24 15.42
CA TRP A 71 25.83 -14.40 14.44
C TRP A 71 25.70 -13.40 13.29
N PHE A 72 24.49 -13.13 12.80
CA PHE A 72 24.27 -12.09 11.79
C PHE A 72 24.64 -10.68 12.31
N LEU A 73 24.27 -10.37 13.58
CA LEU A 73 24.65 -9.11 14.21
C LEU A 73 26.17 -8.96 14.25
N ARG A 74 26.89 -10.01 14.68
CA ARG A 74 28.34 -10.01 14.70
C ARG A 74 28.95 -9.87 13.28
N ALA A 75 28.34 -10.51 12.28
CA ALA A 75 28.74 -10.34 10.88
C ALA A 75 28.55 -8.89 10.40
N TYR A 76 27.45 -8.24 10.80
CA TYR A 76 27.19 -6.84 10.50
C TYR A 76 28.21 -5.89 11.14
N GLU A 77 28.58 -6.15 12.40
CA GLU A 77 29.54 -5.31 13.13
C GLU A 77 30.98 -5.43 12.57
N LEU A 78 31.36 -6.62 12.14
CA LEU A 78 32.74 -6.91 11.66
C LEU A 78 32.92 -6.68 10.16
N GLY A 79 31.84 -6.70 9.38
CA GLY A 79 31.90 -6.72 7.91
C GLY A 79 32.19 -5.36 7.27
N ASP A 80 32.65 -5.41 6.04
CA ASP A 80 32.61 -4.26 5.12
C ASP A 80 31.16 -3.99 4.66
N GLN A 81 30.96 -2.99 3.79
CA GLN A 81 29.62 -2.62 3.29
C GLN A 81 28.88 -3.79 2.62
N GLY A 82 29.60 -4.65 1.90
CA GLY A 82 29.03 -5.83 1.23
C GLY A 82 28.51 -6.87 2.23
N GLU A 83 29.35 -7.21 3.23
CA GLU A 83 29.01 -8.17 4.28
C GLU A 83 27.94 -7.62 5.23
N LYS A 84 27.99 -6.33 5.56
CA LYS A 84 26.92 -5.66 6.33
C LYS A 84 25.58 -5.83 5.65
N ARG A 85 25.52 -5.56 4.35
CA ARG A 85 24.30 -5.70 3.57
C ARG A 85 23.82 -7.16 3.53
N ALA A 86 24.73 -8.10 3.30
CA ALA A 86 24.40 -9.53 3.28
C ALA A 86 23.89 -10.04 4.64
N ALA A 87 24.52 -9.61 5.75
CA ALA A 87 24.07 -9.93 7.11
C ALA A 87 22.69 -9.34 7.41
N ALA A 88 22.44 -8.09 7.01
CA ALA A 88 21.14 -7.44 7.13
C ALA A 88 20.03 -8.20 6.39
N ILE A 89 20.27 -8.60 5.14
CA ILE A 89 19.34 -9.43 4.36
C ILE A 89 19.04 -10.75 5.07
N GLY A 90 20.07 -11.43 5.60
CA GLY A 90 19.90 -12.66 6.35
C GLY A 90 19.04 -12.48 7.59
N MET A 91 19.23 -11.39 8.35
CA MET A 91 18.40 -11.07 9.51
C MET A 91 16.95 -10.73 9.13
N LEU A 92 16.75 -9.92 8.11
CA LEU A 92 15.40 -9.60 7.61
C LEU A 92 14.67 -10.88 7.15
N GLY A 93 15.36 -11.80 6.50
CA GLY A 93 14.82 -13.11 6.14
C GLY A 93 14.38 -13.93 7.37
N VAL A 94 15.15 -13.90 8.45
CA VAL A 94 14.75 -14.53 9.73
C VAL A 94 13.53 -13.84 10.32
N VAL A 95 13.47 -12.50 10.33
CA VAL A 95 12.30 -11.73 10.80
C VAL A 95 11.05 -12.17 10.03
N GLN A 96 11.11 -12.14 8.72
CA GLN A 96 9.98 -12.45 7.85
C GLN A 96 9.49 -13.90 8.04
N ALA A 97 10.40 -14.85 8.28
CA ALA A 97 10.06 -16.25 8.50
C ALA A 97 9.44 -16.54 9.88
N TYR A 98 9.65 -15.66 10.86
CA TYR A 98 9.26 -15.95 12.24
C TYR A 98 8.30 -14.95 12.86
N ILE A 99 8.05 -13.82 12.18
CA ILE A 99 7.23 -12.73 12.70
C ILE A 99 5.82 -13.20 13.12
N ASP A 100 5.27 -14.22 12.46
CA ASP A 100 3.95 -14.78 12.75
C ASP A 100 3.98 -16.03 13.63
N THR A 101 5.14 -16.35 14.23
CA THR A 101 5.29 -17.51 15.11
C THR A 101 5.33 -17.13 16.58
N PRO A 102 4.88 -18.01 17.52
CA PRO A 102 4.99 -17.76 18.96
C PRO A 102 6.43 -17.55 19.47
N ARG A 103 7.42 -18.05 18.72
CA ARG A 103 8.84 -17.92 19.07
C ARG A 103 9.41 -16.52 18.78
N TYR A 104 8.65 -15.69 18.10
CA TYR A 104 9.07 -14.33 17.79
C TYR A 104 9.29 -13.49 19.07
N GLU A 105 8.45 -13.66 20.09
CA GLU A 105 8.56 -12.92 21.36
C GLU A 105 9.92 -13.12 22.04
N GLU A 106 10.55 -14.31 21.88
CA GLU A 106 11.85 -14.62 22.47
C GLU A 106 13.00 -13.78 21.91
N VAL A 107 12.83 -13.22 20.72
CA VAL A 107 13.89 -12.55 19.96
C VAL A 107 13.51 -11.13 19.51
N GLU A 108 12.30 -10.71 19.80
CA GLU A 108 11.75 -9.42 19.35
C GLU A 108 12.62 -8.23 19.76
N GLU A 109 13.06 -8.16 21.01
CA GLU A 109 13.90 -7.06 21.48
C GLU A 109 15.26 -7.01 20.78
N LEU A 110 15.86 -8.20 20.55
CA LEU A 110 17.14 -8.29 19.82
C LEU A 110 16.96 -7.80 18.36
N LEU A 111 15.86 -8.20 17.73
CA LEU A 111 15.51 -7.77 16.39
C LEU A 111 15.27 -6.27 16.32
N HIS A 112 14.46 -5.73 17.22
CA HIS A 112 14.17 -4.30 17.27
C HIS A 112 15.44 -3.48 17.42
N SER A 113 16.29 -3.82 18.41
CA SER A 113 17.58 -3.14 18.61
C SER A 113 18.49 -3.20 17.38
N PHE A 114 18.46 -4.31 16.65
CA PHE A 114 19.25 -4.43 15.44
C PHE A 114 18.68 -3.58 14.30
N LEU A 115 17.37 -3.62 14.08
CA LEU A 115 16.71 -2.82 13.03
C LEU A 115 16.88 -1.32 13.28
N GLU A 116 16.85 -0.88 14.52
CA GLU A 116 17.20 0.51 14.90
C GLU A 116 18.65 0.86 14.52
N LYS A 117 19.60 -0.05 14.74
CA LYS A 117 20.99 0.17 14.31
C LYS A 117 21.13 0.24 12.80
N LEU A 118 20.39 -0.59 12.06
CA LEU A 118 20.33 -0.52 10.58
C LEU A 118 19.80 0.83 10.12
N TYR A 119 18.69 1.26 10.70
CA TYR A 119 18.10 2.55 10.37
C TYR A 119 19.04 3.71 10.70
N ALA A 120 19.68 3.70 11.87
CA ALA A 120 20.68 4.70 12.26
C ALA A 120 21.91 4.72 11.33
N ALA A 121 22.24 3.59 10.71
CA ALA A 121 23.29 3.49 9.68
C ALA A 121 22.83 3.96 8.29
N GLY A 122 21.57 4.41 8.14
CA GLY A 122 21.00 4.91 6.88
C GLY A 122 20.38 3.82 5.99
N ASP A 123 20.24 2.59 6.49
CA ASP A 123 19.57 1.51 5.75
C ASP A 123 18.07 1.54 6.02
N THR A 124 17.31 2.05 5.05
CA THR A 124 15.86 2.19 5.14
C THR A 124 15.09 0.90 4.84
N SER A 125 15.78 -0.18 4.40
CA SER A 125 15.15 -1.47 4.09
C SER A 125 14.54 -2.15 5.33
N CYS A 126 14.97 -1.75 6.53
CA CYS A 126 14.47 -2.24 7.81
C CYS A 126 13.13 -1.64 8.24
N LEU A 127 12.67 -0.53 7.62
CA LEU A 127 11.50 0.22 8.07
C LEU A 127 10.21 -0.60 8.04
N PHE A 128 10.03 -1.48 7.05
CA PHE A 128 8.88 -2.37 7.00
C PHE A 128 8.85 -3.35 8.19
N ALA A 129 10.01 -3.90 8.53
CA ALA A 129 10.14 -4.83 9.66
C ALA A 129 9.97 -4.10 11.01
N LEU A 130 10.50 -2.88 11.16
CA LEU A 130 10.25 -2.03 12.33
C LEU A 130 8.76 -1.73 12.48
N ALA A 131 8.11 -1.31 11.42
CA ALA A 131 6.67 -1.07 11.43
C ALA A 131 5.88 -2.30 11.92
N ASP A 132 6.18 -3.50 11.42
CA ASP A 132 5.50 -4.72 11.86
C ASP A 132 5.72 -5.02 13.37
N ILE A 133 6.89 -4.73 13.91
CA ILE A 133 7.15 -4.84 15.35
C ILE A 133 6.31 -3.82 16.12
N GLU A 134 6.27 -2.56 15.69
CA GLU A 134 5.49 -1.52 16.35
C GLU A 134 3.99 -1.84 16.35
N ARG A 135 3.47 -2.37 15.24
CA ARG A 135 2.09 -2.84 15.12
C ARG A 135 1.77 -3.94 16.17
N ARG A 136 2.65 -4.90 16.34
CA ARG A 136 2.48 -5.99 17.33
C ARG A 136 2.48 -5.48 18.75
N ARG A 137 3.31 -4.49 19.05
CA ARG A 137 3.38 -3.81 20.35
C ARG A 137 2.19 -2.87 20.60
N GLY A 138 1.28 -2.73 19.63
CA GLY A 138 0.14 -1.82 19.72
C GLY A 138 0.50 -0.34 19.60
N ARG A 139 1.73 -0.02 19.21
CA ARG A 139 2.22 1.36 19.04
C ARG A 139 1.91 1.85 17.62
N MET A 140 0.63 2.13 17.36
CA MET A 140 0.14 2.44 16.01
C MET A 140 0.68 3.76 15.45
N ASP A 141 1.03 4.71 16.28
CA ASP A 141 1.67 5.96 15.91
C ASP A 141 3.07 5.74 15.31
N LEU A 142 3.88 4.91 15.94
CA LEU A 142 5.20 4.52 15.44
C LEU A 142 5.10 3.63 14.19
N TYR A 143 4.17 2.66 14.20
CA TYR A 143 3.87 1.85 13.03
C TYR A 143 3.61 2.68 11.78
N LEU A 144 2.69 3.65 11.88
CA LEU A 144 2.37 4.53 10.76
C LEU A 144 3.54 5.42 10.37
N LYS A 145 4.28 5.94 11.34
CA LYS A 145 5.48 6.75 11.08
C LYS A 145 6.53 5.96 10.29
N ASP A 146 6.82 4.73 10.69
CA ASP A 146 7.82 3.88 10.01
C ASP A 146 7.38 3.52 8.58
N LEU A 147 6.08 3.24 8.38
CA LEU A 147 5.54 3.03 7.04
C LEU A 147 5.65 4.27 6.15
N GLU A 148 5.34 5.46 6.70
CA GLU A 148 5.46 6.72 5.97
C GLU A 148 6.90 6.99 5.54
N MET A 149 7.86 6.80 6.45
CA MET A 149 9.28 6.95 6.14
C MET A 149 9.74 5.94 5.08
N GLY A 150 9.29 4.69 5.17
CA GLY A 150 9.58 3.66 4.17
C GLY A 150 8.98 3.99 2.81
N MET A 151 7.78 4.52 2.76
CA MET A 151 7.13 4.99 1.54
C MET A 151 7.90 6.17 0.91
N GLN A 152 8.35 7.13 1.71
CA GLN A 152 9.16 8.26 1.25
C GLN A 152 10.54 7.81 0.73
N ALA A 153 11.08 6.73 1.29
CA ALA A 153 12.31 6.09 0.83
C ALA A 153 12.09 5.21 -0.43
N GLY A 154 10.85 5.07 -0.91
CA GLY A 154 10.52 4.33 -2.14
C GLY A 154 10.23 2.84 -1.94
N HIS A 155 9.96 2.39 -0.72
CA HIS A 155 9.64 0.98 -0.46
C HIS A 155 8.16 0.68 -0.74
N ASP A 156 7.89 -0.12 -1.78
CA ASP A 156 6.53 -0.49 -2.20
C ASP A 156 5.77 -1.26 -1.12
N SER A 157 6.43 -2.16 -0.37
CA SER A 157 5.80 -2.91 0.73
C SER A 157 5.26 -1.99 1.83
N CYS A 158 5.97 -0.90 2.16
CA CYS A 158 5.50 0.10 3.12
C CYS A 158 4.31 0.87 2.56
N ARG A 159 4.34 1.22 1.26
CA ARG A 159 3.25 1.90 0.57
C ARG A 159 1.97 1.05 0.55
N GLU A 160 2.09 -0.22 0.16
CA GLU A 160 0.95 -1.15 0.11
C GLU A 160 0.32 -1.32 1.49
N ARG A 161 1.14 -1.48 2.54
CA ARG A 161 0.67 -1.64 3.91
C ARG A 161 0.04 -0.36 4.46
N TRP A 162 0.56 0.80 4.11
CA TRP A 162 -0.03 2.11 4.42
C TRP A 162 -1.41 2.26 3.79
N VAL A 163 -1.52 1.99 2.51
CA VAL A 163 -2.79 2.02 1.78
C VAL A 163 -3.79 1.05 2.42
N GLN A 164 -3.39 -0.19 2.66
CA GLN A 164 -4.26 -1.20 3.27
C GLN A 164 -4.78 -0.77 4.65
N TYR A 165 -3.92 -0.17 5.49
CA TYR A 165 -4.34 0.34 6.79
C TYR A 165 -5.46 1.37 6.66
N TYR A 166 -5.24 2.43 5.87
CA TYR A 166 -6.24 3.50 5.72
C TYR A 166 -7.49 3.04 5.00
N MET A 167 -7.39 2.12 4.05
CA MET A 167 -8.57 1.54 3.39
C MET A 167 -9.41 0.69 4.36
N ASN A 168 -8.80 -0.02 5.30
CA ASN A 168 -9.51 -0.73 6.36
C ASN A 168 -10.24 0.24 7.30
N GLU A 169 -9.61 1.35 7.67
CA GLU A 169 -10.26 2.42 8.45
C GLU A 169 -11.49 2.98 7.69
N VAL A 170 -11.35 3.25 6.39
CA VAL A 170 -12.48 3.71 5.55
C VAL A 170 -13.64 2.71 5.56
N VAL A 171 -13.35 1.42 5.38
CA VAL A 171 -14.38 0.37 5.40
C VAL A 171 -15.08 0.31 6.76
N THR A 172 -14.32 0.49 7.85
CA THR A 172 -14.87 0.52 9.20
C THR A 172 -15.82 1.70 9.38
N GLU A 173 -15.41 2.88 8.95
CA GLU A 173 -16.25 4.09 8.98
C GLU A 173 -17.49 3.97 8.11
N LEU A 174 -17.40 3.42 6.91
CA LEU A 174 -18.53 3.21 6.02
C LEU A 174 -19.59 2.28 6.65
N ARG A 175 -19.17 1.23 7.36
CA ARG A 175 -20.10 0.35 8.09
C ARG A 175 -20.86 1.07 9.20
N VAL A 176 -20.29 2.12 9.78
CA VAL A 176 -20.95 2.98 10.74
C VAL A 176 -21.88 3.98 10.04
N LEU A 177 -21.42 4.53 8.90
CA LEU A 177 -22.16 5.58 8.19
C LEU A 177 -23.41 5.09 7.46
N GLU A 178 -23.36 3.89 6.85
CA GLU A 178 -24.50 3.36 6.07
C GLU A 178 -25.81 3.26 6.87
N PRO A 179 -25.84 2.65 8.07
CA PRO A 179 -27.06 2.61 8.89
C PRO A 179 -27.53 4.00 9.35
N ILE A 180 -26.56 4.88 9.70
CA ILE A 180 -26.88 6.23 10.18
C ILE A 180 -27.47 7.08 9.06
N PHE A 181 -26.99 6.89 7.82
CA PHE A 181 -27.48 7.63 6.66
C PHE A 181 -28.98 7.44 6.41
N ASP A 182 -29.47 6.21 6.57
CA ASP A 182 -30.89 5.90 6.42
C ASP A 182 -31.76 6.60 7.48
N GLU A 183 -31.22 6.82 8.69
CA GLU A 183 -31.92 7.50 9.80
C GLU A 183 -31.83 9.04 9.68
N LEU A 184 -30.93 9.62 8.89
CA LEU A 184 -30.75 11.08 8.82
C LEU A 184 -32.01 11.83 8.43
N ALA A 185 -32.83 11.25 7.55
CA ALA A 185 -34.08 11.88 7.12
C ALA A 185 -35.11 11.98 8.23
N GLU A 186 -35.16 11.01 9.15
CA GLU A 186 -36.07 10.93 10.25
C GLU A 186 -35.60 11.78 11.45
N ARG A 187 -34.28 11.90 11.64
CA ARG A 187 -33.67 12.55 12.81
C ARG A 187 -33.09 13.95 12.51
N ARG A 188 -33.62 14.64 11.50
CA ARG A 188 -33.15 15.98 11.03
C ARG A 188 -33.05 17.07 12.12
N GLY A 189 -33.72 16.93 13.26
CA GLY A 189 -33.69 17.89 14.38
C GLY A 189 -32.63 17.59 15.44
N GLU A 190 -31.97 16.45 15.39
CA GLU A 190 -31.01 16.01 16.41
C GLU A 190 -29.58 16.45 16.06
N ARG A 191 -29.20 17.66 16.50
CA ARG A 191 -27.91 18.26 16.21
C ARG A 191 -26.72 17.34 16.56
N LYS A 192 -26.75 16.66 17.70
CA LYS A 192 -25.66 15.77 18.14
C LYS A 192 -25.49 14.59 17.19
N PHE A 193 -26.61 14.00 16.76
CA PHE A 193 -26.57 12.89 15.79
C PHE A 193 -25.96 13.31 14.45
N PHE A 194 -26.28 14.51 13.98
CA PHE A 194 -25.70 15.05 12.75
C PHE A 194 -24.22 15.39 12.90
N ASP A 195 -23.80 15.94 14.05
CA ASP A 195 -22.40 16.23 14.34
C ASP A 195 -21.56 14.95 14.40
N ASP A 196 -22.07 13.87 15.02
CA ASP A 196 -21.42 12.56 15.07
C ASP A 196 -21.29 11.96 13.65
N TYR A 197 -22.33 12.03 12.84
CA TYR A 197 -22.31 11.60 11.44
C TYR A 197 -21.24 12.35 10.62
N LEU A 198 -21.18 13.67 10.75
CA LEU A 198 -20.17 14.47 10.07
C LEU A 198 -18.75 14.15 10.54
N ALA A 199 -18.56 13.82 11.82
CA ALA A 199 -17.26 13.43 12.36
C ALA A 199 -16.76 12.14 11.69
N HIS A 200 -17.59 11.10 11.60
CA HIS A 200 -17.29 9.85 10.91
C HIS A 200 -17.01 10.07 9.42
N THR A 201 -17.83 10.87 8.76
CA THR A 201 -17.65 11.20 7.33
C THR A 201 -16.31 11.91 7.08
N ARG A 202 -15.95 12.89 7.91
CA ARG A 202 -14.67 13.60 7.82
C ARG A 202 -13.49 12.69 8.07
N HIS A 203 -13.60 11.78 9.05
CA HIS A 203 -12.55 10.81 9.34
C HIS A 203 -12.34 9.86 8.16
N ALA A 204 -13.40 9.28 7.63
CA ALA A 204 -13.35 8.42 6.44
C ALA A 204 -12.72 9.16 5.23
N ALA A 205 -13.12 10.40 4.99
CA ALA A 205 -12.56 11.23 3.91
C ALA A 205 -11.04 11.46 4.10
N SER A 206 -10.61 11.78 5.32
CA SER A 206 -9.19 11.94 5.65
C SER A 206 -8.38 10.67 5.41
N CYS A 207 -8.93 9.51 5.78
CA CYS A 207 -8.30 8.20 5.52
C CYS A 207 -8.20 7.92 4.02
N CYS A 208 -9.28 8.18 3.25
CA CYS A 208 -9.26 8.09 1.79
C CYS A 208 -8.19 8.98 1.16
N GLU A 209 -8.06 10.23 1.61
CA GLU A 209 -7.03 11.14 1.09
C GLU A 209 -5.61 10.62 1.30
N LYS A 210 -5.33 10.06 2.48
CA LYS A 210 -4.01 9.50 2.79
C LYS A 210 -3.69 8.28 1.91
N ALA A 211 -4.64 7.37 1.74
CA ALA A 211 -4.50 6.21 0.86
C ALA A 211 -4.38 6.63 -0.63
N ALA A 212 -5.15 7.61 -1.05
CA ALA A 212 -5.15 8.14 -2.41
C ALA A 212 -3.82 8.84 -2.77
N LYS A 213 -3.27 9.65 -1.86
CA LYS A 213 -1.95 10.28 -2.00
C LYS A 213 -0.82 9.25 -2.07
N ALA A 214 -1.00 8.10 -1.42
CA ALA A 214 -0.08 6.97 -1.51
C ALA A 214 -0.25 6.15 -2.80
N GLY A 215 -1.21 6.50 -3.66
CA GLY A 215 -1.38 5.94 -5.01
C GLY A 215 -2.52 4.93 -5.16
N SER A 216 -3.46 4.81 -4.20
CA SER A 216 -4.65 3.97 -4.34
C SER A 216 -5.71 4.63 -5.22
N PRO A 217 -6.04 4.08 -6.39
CA PRO A 217 -7.14 4.57 -7.22
C PRO A 217 -8.52 4.28 -6.59
N GLU A 218 -8.64 3.22 -5.81
CA GLU A 218 -9.88 2.86 -5.10
C GLU A 218 -10.19 3.89 -4.01
N ALA A 219 -9.17 4.41 -3.33
CA ALA A 219 -9.33 5.44 -2.32
C ALA A 219 -9.87 6.75 -2.93
N TRP A 220 -9.47 7.10 -4.15
CA TRP A 220 -10.05 8.24 -4.88
C TRP A 220 -11.52 8.02 -5.18
N ALA A 221 -11.92 6.80 -5.58
CA ALA A 221 -13.31 6.48 -5.85
C ALA A 221 -14.18 6.56 -4.59
N LEU A 222 -13.69 6.03 -3.46
CA LEU A 222 -14.41 6.10 -2.18
C LEU A 222 -14.46 7.52 -1.62
N LEU A 223 -13.41 8.29 -1.78
CA LEU A 223 -13.41 9.70 -1.42
C LEU A 223 -14.51 10.44 -2.19
N ALA A 224 -14.62 10.18 -3.48
CA ALA A 224 -15.66 10.72 -4.33
C ALA A 224 -17.07 10.29 -3.86
N TYR A 225 -17.26 9.03 -3.49
CA TYR A 225 -18.51 8.52 -2.93
C TYR A 225 -18.91 9.24 -1.63
N LEU A 226 -17.98 9.39 -0.69
CA LEU A 226 -18.19 10.11 0.56
C LEU A 226 -18.65 11.56 0.35
N TYR A 227 -18.16 12.20 -0.71
CA TYR A 227 -18.56 13.56 -1.06
C TYR A 227 -20.00 13.67 -1.52
N LEU A 228 -20.39 12.80 -2.48
CA LEU A 228 -21.68 12.87 -3.10
C LEU A 228 -22.82 12.46 -2.17
N TYR A 229 -22.59 11.37 -1.44
CA TYR A 229 -23.66 10.74 -0.68
C TYR A 229 -23.63 11.12 0.79
N HIS A 230 -22.47 11.50 1.32
CA HIS A 230 -22.30 11.75 2.76
C HIS A 230 -21.91 13.19 3.11
N GLY A 231 -21.84 14.09 2.13
CA GLY A 231 -21.65 15.52 2.39
C GLY A 231 -20.31 15.91 2.97
N ALA A 232 -19.27 15.11 2.75
CA ALA A 232 -17.94 15.49 3.16
C ALA A 232 -17.51 16.79 2.45
N ASP A 233 -17.27 17.86 3.17
CA ASP A 233 -16.80 19.13 2.61
C ASP A 233 -15.31 19.05 2.27
N ILE A 234 -14.99 18.92 1.00
CA ILE A 234 -13.65 18.97 0.49
C ILE A 234 -13.54 20.20 -0.40
N GLY A 235 -12.98 21.25 -0.01
CA GLY A 235 -12.89 22.49 -0.80
C GLY A 235 -12.47 22.28 -2.27
N LYS A 236 -12.58 23.31 -3.09
CA LYS A 236 -12.37 23.32 -4.57
C LYS A 236 -11.14 22.59 -5.12
N ARG A 237 -10.12 22.34 -4.30
CA ARG A 237 -8.88 21.61 -4.68
C ARG A 237 -9.13 20.15 -5.10
N ASN A 238 -10.24 19.56 -4.68
CA ASN A 238 -10.44 18.13 -4.84
C ASN A 238 -11.20 17.73 -6.11
N ALA A 239 -11.88 18.65 -6.77
CA ALA A 239 -12.46 18.39 -8.12
C ALA A 239 -11.36 18.00 -9.13
N ASP A 240 -10.19 18.63 -9.05
CA ASP A 240 -9.05 18.31 -9.92
C ASP A 240 -8.44 16.94 -9.60
N PHE A 241 -8.45 16.53 -8.34
CA PHE A 241 -8.00 15.21 -7.91
C PHE A 241 -8.97 14.09 -8.32
N LEU A 242 -10.29 14.33 -8.26
CA LEU A 242 -11.31 13.40 -8.73
C LEU A 242 -11.20 13.19 -10.25
N GLU A 243 -10.89 14.24 -11.00
CA GLU A 243 -10.64 14.14 -12.43
C GLU A 243 -9.36 13.33 -12.72
N ALA A 244 -8.31 13.49 -11.92
CA ALA A 244 -7.09 12.70 -12.04
C ALA A 244 -7.34 11.21 -11.75
N ALA A 245 -8.16 10.88 -10.76
CA ALA A 245 -8.53 9.50 -10.44
C ALA A 245 -9.35 8.82 -11.53
N ALA A 246 -10.28 9.56 -12.14
CA ALA A 246 -11.09 9.06 -13.27
C ALA A 246 -10.24 8.75 -14.51
N ASN A 247 -9.11 9.43 -14.67
CA ASN A 247 -8.17 9.16 -15.77
C ASN A 247 -7.19 8.01 -15.44
N GLY A 248 -7.17 7.52 -14.20
CA GLY A 248 -6.41 6.34 -13.77
C GLY A 248 -7.05 5.03 -14.26
N ARG A 249 -6.22 4.04 -14.66
CA ARG A 249 -6.66 2.81 -15.37
C ARG A 249 -7.43 1.79 -14.52
N ASN A 250 -7.73 2.00 -13.24
CA ASN A 250 -8.17 0.93 -12.32
C ASN A 250 -9.42 1.22 -11.47
N ALA A 251 -10.30 2.14 -11.84
CA ALA A 251 -11.57 2.33 -11.12
C ALA A 251 -12.53 1.15 -11.35
N ARG A 252 -12.36 0.05 -10.61
CA ARG A 252 -13.22 -1.15 -10.69
C ARG A 252 -14.49 -1.06 -9.83
N ILE A 253 -14.56 -0.13 -8.89
CA ILE A 253 -15.63 -0.09 -7.87
C ILE A 253 -16.80 0.79 -8.31
N MET A 254 -16.54 1.81 -9.16
CA MET A 254 -17.57 2.70 -9.70
C MET A 254 -17.16 3.15 -11.10
N ASP A 255 -18.10 3.36 -12.03
CA ASP A 255 -17.76 4.05 -13.27
C ASP A 255 -17.49 5.52 -12.94
N MET A 256 -16.22 5.84 -12.77
CA MET A 256 -15.77 7.16 -12.35
C MET A 256 -16.15 8.25 -13.33
N ASP A 257 -16.24 7.93 -14.62
CA ASP A 257 -16.70 8.90 -15.62
C ASP A 257 -18.19 9.22 -15.44
N LEU A 258 -19.00 8.22 -15.05
CA LEU A 258 -20.41 8.41 -14.70
C LEU A 258 -20.55 9.31 -13.47
N PHE A 259 -19.78 9.01 -12.45
CA PHE A 259 -19.72 9.79 -11.23
C PHE A 259 -19.35 11.26 -11.47
N LEU A 260 -18.26 11.50 -12.17
CA LEU A 260 -17.81 12.86 -12.50
C LEU A 260 -18.81 13.60 -13.37
N TRP A 261 -19.47 12.89 -14.27
CA TRP A 261 -20.57 13.48 -15.03
C TRP A 261 -21.68 13.96 -14.10
N THR A 262 -22.16 13.12 -13.17
CA THR A 262 -23.20 13.48 -12.19
C THR A 262 -22.79 14.68 -11.35
N TYR A 263 -21.54 14.70 -10.89
CA TYR A 263 -20.97 15.77 -10.06
C TYR A 263 -20.95 17.13 -10.82
N PHE A 264 -20.57 17.12 -12.10
CA PHE A 264 -20.44 18.33 -12.88
C PHE A 264 -21.74 18.74 -13.63
N ALA A 265 -22.66 17.80 -13.83
CA ALA A 265 -23.93 18.07 -14.53
C ALA A 265 -24.94 18.86 -13.68
N GLY A 266 -24.74 18.85 -12.34
CA GLY A 266 -25.73 19.42 -11.43
C GLY A 266 -26.98 18.55 -11.28
N PRO A 267 -27.85 18.87 -10.32
CA PRO A 267 -29.08 18.12 -10.09
C PRO A 267 -30.04 18.25 -11.27
N SER A 268 -30.48 17.13 -11.81
CA SER A 268 -31.61 17.09 -12.76
C SER A 268 -32.91 17.10 -11.95
N GLY A 269 -33.34 18.28 -11.43
CA GLY A 269 -34.58 18.41 -10.70
C GLY A 269 -34.49 19.35 -9.48
N GLU A 270 -35.61 19.62 -8.85
CA GLU A 270 -35.83 20.66 -7.83
C GLU A 270 -35.10 20.43 -6.48
N GLU A 271 -34.29 19.39 -6.32
CA GLU A 271 -33.50 19.15 -5.10
C GLU A 271 -32.17 19.90 -5.18
N GLN A 272 -32.19 21.13 -4.71
CA GLN A 272 -30.99 21.95 -4.45
C GLN A 272 -30.23 21.42 -3.22
N GLY A 273 -29.45 20.37 -3.41
CA GLY A 273 -28.43 20.01 -2.42
C GLY A 273 -27.12 20.76 -2.73
N GLU A 274 -26.48 21.34 -1.74
CA GLU A 274 -25.25 22.18 -1.85
C GLU A 274 -24.00 21.43 -2.41
N LEU A 275 -24.17 20.24 -2.94
CA LEU A 275 -23.11 19.27 -3.24
C LEU A 275 -22.71 19.17 -4.72
N HIS A 276 -23.29 20.00 -5.59
CA HIS A 276 -22.98 19.97 -7.02
C HIS A 276 -22.11 21.17 -7.41
N HIS A 277 -20.97 20.88 -8.00
CA HIS A 277 -20.15 21.93 -8.62
C HIS A 277 -20.44 21.95 -10.10
N GLU A 278 -21.51 22.65 -10.48
CA GLU A 278 -21.93 22.78 -11.87
C GLU A 278 -20.77 23.30 -12.73
N ASN A 279 -20.33 22.47 -13.66
CA ASN A 279 -19.33 22.83 -14.66
C ASN A 279 -19.77 22.25 -16.01
N PRO A 280 -20.53 23.02 -16.82
CA PRO A 280 -21.09 22.54 -18.07
C PRO A 280 -20.06 21.96 -19.04
N LEU A 281 -18.88 22.56 -19.13
CA LEU A 281 -17.81 22.08 -20.00
C LEU A 281 -17.29 20.71 -19.59
N LYS A 282 -17.07 20.50 -18.29
CA LYS A 282 -16.63 19.20 -17.75
C LYS A 282 -17.74 18.16 -17.89
N ALA A 283 -18.99 18.50 -17.53
CA ALA A 283 -20.14 17.62 -17.70
C ALA A 283 -20.27 17.13 -19.15
N PHE A 284 -20.15 18.02 -20.10
CA PHE A 284 -20.18 17.68 -21.53
C PHE A 284 -19.05 16.73 -21.94
N ARG A 285 -17.83 16.99 -21.48
CA ARG A 285 -16.67 16.09 -21.74
C ARG A 285 -16.85 14.68 -21.18
N PHE A 286 -17.40 14.57 -19.96
CA PHE A 286 -17.67 13.25 -19.36
C PHE A 286 -18.83 12.55 -20.06
N ALA A 287 -19.90 13.26 -20.43
CA ALA A 287 -20.97 12.70 -21.23
C ALA A 287 -20.46 12.15 -22.59
N GLN A 288 -19.52 12.84 -23.24
CA GLN A 288 -18.85 12.32 -24.44
C GLN A 288 -18.02 11.05 -24.17
N LYS A 289 -17.31 10.96 -23.05
CA LYS A 289 -16.57 9.76 -22.67
C LYS A 289 -17.51 8.57 -22.44
N MET A 290 -18.62 8.79 -21.73
CA MET A 290 -19.63 7.76 -21.47
C MET A 290 -20.27 7.25 -22.76
N ALA A 291 -20.66 8.13 -23.65
CA ALA A 291 -21.21 7.75 -24.95
C ALA A 291 -20.22 6.95 -25.82
N LYS A 292 -18.89 7.24 -25.71
CA LYS A 292 -17.85 6.44 -26.38
C LYS A 292 -17.69 5.04 -25.78
N LYS A 293 -17.91 4.88 -24.48
CA LYS A 293 -17.91 3.59 -23.77
C LYS A 293 -19.16 2.74 -24.08
N ARG A 294 -20.01 3.17 -25.00
CA ARG A 294 -21.30 2.55 -25.38
C ARG A 294 -22.33 2.55 -24.26
N ASN A 295 -22.29 3.50 -23.36
CA ASN A 295 -23.41 3.77 -22.46
C ASN A 295 -24.47 4.56 -23.24
N GLU A 296 -25.52 3.83 -23.62
CA GLU A 296 -26.52 4.26 -24.60
C GLU A 296 -27.40 5.41 -24.09
N ASP A 297 -27.59 5.49 -22.78
CA ASP A 297 -28.34 6.56 -22.11
C ASP A 297 -27.71 7.94 -22.35
N PHE A 298 -26.39 7.97 -22.54
CA PHE A 298 -25.67 9.23 -22.78
C PHE A 298 -25.85 9.79 -24.19
N TYR A 299 -26.46 9.06 -25.13
CA TYR A 299 -26.80 9.62 -26.41
C TYR A 299 -27.92 10.67 -26.29
N GLU A 300 -28.93 10.45 -25.45
CA GLU A 300 -30.00 11.43 -25.20
C GLU A 300 -29.49 12.64 -24.43
N VAL A 301 -28.61 12.41 -23.44
CA VAL A 301 -27.95 13.47 -22.66
C VAL A 301 -27.14 14.39 -23.59
N LEU A 302 -26.32 13.82 -24.49
CA LEU A 302 -25.54 14.61 -25.44
C LEU A 302 -26.42 15.37 -26.45
N ALA A 303 -27.51 14.76 -26.89
CA ALA A 303 -28.47 15.44 -27.77
C ALA A 303 -29.07 16.67 -27.09
N ASP A 304 -29.41 16.57 -25.81
CA ASP A 304 -29.91 17.69 -25.02
C ASP A 304 -28.83 18.77 -24.80
N TYR A 305 -27.59 18.37 -24.49
CA TYR A 305 -26.48 19.30 -24.32
C TYR A 305 -26.19 20.10 -25.62
N TYR A 306 -26.17 19.44 -26.78
CA TYR A 306 -26.02 20.11 -28.07
C TYR A 306 -27.20 21.00 -28.40
N ARG A 307 -28.42 20.65 -27.97
CA ARG A 307 -29.61 21.48 -28.21
C ARG A 307 -29.59 22.76 -27.40
N ARG A 308 -29.22 22.66 -26.12
CA ARG A 308 -29.21 23.81 -25.18
C ARG A 308 -27.91 24.60 -25.19
N GLY A 309 -26.86 24.08 -25.79
CA GLY A 309 -25.51 24.67 -25.65
C GLY A 309 -24.87 24.46 -24.28
N TYR A 310 -25.22 23.38 -23.60
CA TYR A 310 -24.67 23.10 -22.26
C TYR A 310 -23.28 22.54 -22.38
N GLY A 311 -22.28 23.32 -22.01
CA GLY A 311 -20.87 22.96 -22.09
C GLY A 311 -20.30 22.85 -23.51
N THR A 312 -21.05 23.25 -24.50
CA THR A 312 -20.69 23.29 -25.92
C THR A 312 -21.47 24.37 -26.62
N GLU A 313 -21.10 24.75 -27.84
CA GLU A 313 -21.96 25.60 -28.65
C GLU A 313 -23.23 24.84 -29.09
N PRO A 314 -24.39 25.49 -29.15
CA PRO A 314 -25.62 24.89 -29.67
C PRO A 314 -25.40 24.33 -31.06
N ASN A 315 -25.73 23.05 -31.26
CA ASN A 315 -25.58 22.39 -32.54
C ASN A 315 -26.77 21.45 -32.84
N PRO A 316 -27.85 21.91 -33.49
CA PRO A 316 -29.02 21.09 -33.76
C PRO A 316 -28.74 19.83 -34.58
N GLN A 317 -27.80 19.91 -35.53
CA GLN A 317 -27.45 18.76 -36.40
C GLN A 317 -26.77 17.65 -35.57
N MET A 318 -25.90 18.02 -34.63
CA MET A 318 -25.29 17.04 -33.71
C MET A 318 -26.31 16.48 -32.74
N ALA A 319 -27.24 17.29 -32.25
CA ALA A 319 -28.33 16.82 -31.40
C ALA A 319 -29.17 15.74 -32.11
N GLU A 320 -29.58 16.00 -33.34
CA GLU A 320 -30.36 15.04 -34.15
C GLU A 320 -29.60 13.74 -34.42
N ARG A 321 -28.30 13.85 -34.75
CA ARG A 321 -27.42 12.69 -34.93
C ARG A 321 -27.33 11.80 -33.69
N TYR A 322 -27.31 12.36 -32.49
CA TYR A 322 -27.27 11.59 -31.26
C TYR A 322 -28.66 11.01 -30.93
N LEU A 323 -29.74 11.67 -31.22
CA LEU A 323 -31.11 11.12 -31.13
C LEU A 323 -31.31 9.93 -32.06
N ASP A 324 -30.80 9.98 -33.28
CA ASP A 324 -30.83 8.85 -34.22
C ASP A 324 -30.05 7.64 -33.68
N LYS A 325 -28.89 7.87 -33.01
CA LYS A 325 -28.15 6.79 -32.39
C LYS A 325 -28.94 6.19 -31.26
N ALA A 326 -29.56 6.98 -30.39
CA ALA A 326 -30.40 6.51 -29.31
C ALA A 326 -31.57 5.68 -29.81
N ALA A 327 -32.26 6.14 -30.84
CA ALA A 327 -33.38 5.43 -31.47
C ALA A 327 -32.97 4.05 -32.03
N LYS A 328 -31.85 4.00 -32.79
CA LYS A 328 -31.33 2.74 -33.34
C LYS A 328 -31.01 1.68 -32.28
N VAL A 329 -30.59 2.11 -31.11
CA VAL A 329 -30.29 1.23 -29.99
C VAL A 329 -31.57 0.70 -29.35
N LYS A 330 -32.55 1.57 -29.09
CA LYS A 330 -33.87 1.17 -28.59
C LYS A 330 -34.59 0.19 -29.49
N GLU A 331 -34.43 0.33 -30.82
CA GLU A 331 -34.99 -0.64 -31.78
C GLU A 331 -34.29 -2.00 -31.74
N LYS A 332 -32.96 -2.04 -31.55
CA LYS A 332 -32.21 -3.31 -31.39
C LYS A 332 -32.54 -4.03 -30.10
N GLY A 333 -32.79 -3.32 -29.01
CA GLY A 333 -33.21 -3.90 -27.73
C GLY A 333 -34.62 -4.51 -27.75
N LYS A 334 -35.51 -4.02 -28.63
CA LYS A 334 -36.87 -4.59 -28.82
C LYS A 334 -36.93 -5.82 -29.70
N ARG A 335 -35.82 -6.14 -30.41
CA ARG A 335 -35.73 -7.32 -31.31
C ARG A 335 -35.03 -8.52 -30.68
N LYS A 336 -34.54 -8.39 -29.46
CA LYS A 336 -34.04 -9.49 -28.60
C LYS A 336 -35.06 -9.81 -27.51
#